data_55a65ebd26aeb97deac69ccc22a54ed6
#
_entry.id   55a65ebd26aeb97deac69ccc22a54ed6
#
_cell.length_a   1.000
_cell.length_b   1.000
_cell.length_c   1.000
_cell.angle_alpha   90.00
_cell.angle_beta   90.00
_cell.angle_gamma   90.00
#
_symmetry.space_group_name_H-M   'P 1'
#
loop_
_entity.id
_entity.type
_entity.pdbx_description
1 polymer ?
#
loop_
_entity_poly.entity_id
_entity_poly.type
_entity_poly.pdbx_seq_one_letter_code
_entity_poly.pdbx_strand_id
1 'polypeptide(L)'
;PNSDMEKKPEAVKNPDLCRKPETAKSPDLFRKPEPVKKPEEIKIAFHLNTLTHGGAERVVTNLANRFAAEGYQVFVATEWTDEDEFVLDERVHRIHVGLREGDEKRNRPSRYLRRIRYLEEFMEEYRPDVVVAFARLALFRALMAKKKTGIPVVVCVRIDPRSEYRGARNFFQIKKYMKTADGAVFQTKDAEDYFRKDLTCSPTIILNPITPKYLGLPPVKERNKTIVNAARLVAFKNQVLLVRAFSIVHEKHPDYDLKIYGPDSGDGTREKILQTIAECHLEGVVHLMGNSDALEKELPQAALFAYSSDYEGLPNSLLEAMAMGLPCVSTDCPCGGPRTLIQNGENGILVPVGDAEALAGGMLALIENPERAAELGRKAAKIAEIASTDRVFEAWQDYLLRVMAGQRNERR
;
A
#
# COMPACT_ATOMS: atom_id res chain seq x y z
N PRO A 1 -15.85 -28.96 72.45
CA PRO A 1 -15.88 -27.55 72.35
C PRO A 1 -15.83 -27.14 70.90
N ASN A 2 -16.72 -26.34 70.59
CA ASN A 2 -17.00 -25.42 69.54
C ASN A 2 -17.67 -25.93 68.29
N SER A 3 -18.95 -25.80 68.37
CA SER A 3 -19.95 -25.65 67.33
C SER A 3 -19.95 -24.24 66.76
N ASP A 4 -19.79 -24.07 65.47
CA ASP A 4 -20.16 -22.80 64.82
C ASP A 4 -21.33 -23.05 63.85
N MET A 5 -22.44 -22.37 64.21
CA MET A 5 -23.69 -22.38 63.47
C MET A 5 -23.62 -21.43 62.27
N GLU A 6 -23.94 -21.94 61.11
CA GLU A 6 -24.20 -21.20 59.89
C GLU A 6 -25.43 -20.28 60.08
N LYS A 7 -25.25 -18.98 59.82
CA LYS A 7 -26.35 -18.01 59.64
C LYS A 7 -26.64 -17.84 58.15
N LYS A 8 -27.86 -18.18 57.72
CA LYS A 8 -28.42 -17.82 56.42
C LYS A 8 -28.75 -16.36 56.37
N PRO A 9 -28.48 -15.63 55.25
CA PRO A 9 -28.99 -14.24 55.12
C PRO A 9 -30.44 -14.22 54.65
N GLU A 10 -31.21 -13.33 55.25
CA GLU A 10 -32.61 -13.01 54.96
C GLU A 10 -32.77 -12.34 53.59
N ALA A 11 -33.86 -12.70 52.91
CA ALA A 11 -34.25 -12.13 51.62
C ALA A 11 -34.90 -10.77 51.80
N VAL A 12 -34.30 -9.70 51.30
CA VAL A 12 -34.87 -8.37 51.19
C VAL A 12 -35.85 -8.36 50.01
N LYS A 13 -37.15 -8.23 50.30
CA LYS A 13 -38.22 -8.01 49.31
C LYS A 13 -38.18 -6.54 48.87
N ASN A 14 -37.86 -6.28 47.59
CA ASN A 14 -37.97 -5.00 46.94
C ASN A 14 -39.32 -4.92 46.18
N PRO A 15 -40.22 -3.94 46.50
CA PRO A 15 -41.57 -3.92 45.92
C PRO A 15 -41.72 -3.24 44.56
N ASP A 16 -40.64 -2.88 43.85
CA ASP A 16 -40.72 -2.08 42.62
C ASP A 16 -40.56 -2.87 41.30
N LEU A 17 -40.82 -4.20 41.30
CA LEU A 17 -40.68 -5.07 40.12
C LEU A 17 -42.01 -5.37 39.43
N CYS A 18 -42.94 -4.41 39.33
CA CYS A 18 -44.16 -4.54 38.55
C CYS A 18 -44.53 -3.26 37.81
N ARG A 19 -43.62 -2.73 36.99
CA ARG A 19 -43.96 -1.81 35.87
C ARG A 19 -43.87 -2.57 34.57
N LYS A 20 -45.02 -2.73 33.87
CA LYS A 20 -45.09 -3.24 32.50
C LYS A 20 -44.25 -2.31 31.64
N PRO A 21 -43.36 -2.82 30.77
CA PRO A 21 -42.65 -1.98 29.81
C PRO A 21 -43.68 -1.38 28.86
N GLU A 22 -43.66 -0.05 28.73
CA GLU A 22 -44.31 0.67 27.64
C GLU A 22 -43.79 0.12 26.34
N THR A 23 -44.69 -0.19 25.42
CA THR A 23 -44.40 -0.64 24.08
C THR A 23 -43.58 0.41 23.34
N ALA A 24 -42.25 0.29 23.39
CA ALA A 24 -41.37 0.92 22.43
C ALA A 24 -41.75 0.43 21.05
N LYS A 25 -42.20 1.31 20.17
CA LYS A 25 -42.46 1.01 18.77
C LYS A 25 -41.19 0.41 18.19
N SER A 26 -41.23 -0.87 17.81
CA SER A 26 -40.16 -1.57 17.12
C SER A 26 -39.75 -0.74 15.90
N PRO A 27 -38.45 -0.45 15.69
CA PRO A 27 -38.02 0.10 14.42
C PRO A 27 -38.36 -0.91 13.34
N ASP A 28 -38.88 -0.41 12.22
CA ASP A 28 -39.33 -1.13 11.04
C ASP A 28 -38.34 -2.21 10.60
N LEU A 29 -38.52 -3.45 11.04
CA LEU A 29 -37.72 -4.64 10.73
C LEU A 29 -38.02 -5.25 9.34
N PHE A 30 -38.87 -4.60 8.54
CA PHE A 30 -39.26 -5.04 7.21
C PHE A 30 -39.02 -4.00 6.13
N ARG A 31 -37.86 -3.32 6.15
CA ARG A 31 -37.40 -2.65 4.95
C ARG A 31 -36.94 -3.71 3.97
N LYS A 32 -37.64 -3.85 2.83
CA LYS A 32 -37.13 -4.62 1.69
C LYS A 32 -35.72 -4.07 1.39
N PRO A 33 -34.69 -4.94 1.30
CA PRO A 33 -33.37 -4.46 0.88
C PRO A 33 -33.56 -3.75 -0.47
N GLU A 34 -32.99 -2.55 -0.60
CA GLU A 34 -32.96 -1.88 -1.91
C GLU A 34 -32.31 -2.83 -2.91
N PRO A 35 -32.78 -2.84 -4.17
CA PRO A 35 -32.18 -3.67 -5.19
C PRO A 35 -30.68 -3.32 -5.26
N VAL A 36 -29.84 -4.34 -5.06
CA VAL A 36 -28.40 -4.20 -5.21
C VAL A 36 -28.16 -3.75 -6.65
N LYS A 37 -27.57 -2.57 -6.86
CA LYS A 37 -27.18 -2.10 -8.19
C LYS A 37 -26.33 -3.18 -8.84
N LYS A 38 -26.58 -3.45 -10.12
CA LYS A 38 -25.72 -4.32 -10.91
C LYS A 38 -24.40 -3.57 -11.21
N PRO A 39 -23.29 -4.29 -11.47
CA PRO A 39 -22.00 -3.66 -11.78
C PRO A 39 -22.11 -2.56 -12.85
N GLU A 40 -22.85 -2.78 -13.93
CA GLU A 40 -23.06 -1.82 -15.02
C GLU A 40 -23.78 -0.50 -14.61
N GLU A 41 -24.41 -0.49 -13.44
CA GLU A 41 -25.09 0.69 -12.89
C GLU A 41 -24.20 1.45 -11.87
N ILE A 42 -23.05 0.86 -11.50
CA ILE A 42 -22.14 1.43 -10.50
C ILE A 42 -21.02 2.19 -11.20
N LYS A 43 -20.82 3.44 -10.79
CA LYS A 43 -19.80 4.34 -11.29
C LYS A 43 -18.68 4.52 -10.27
N ILE A 44 -17.48 4.08 -10.59
CA ILE A 44 -16.30 4.22 -9.74
C ILE A 44 -15.32 5.19 -10.40
N ALA A 45 -14.88 6.22 -9.67
CA ALA A 45 -13.86 7.13 -10.14
C ALA A 45 -12.57 6.99 -9.32
N PHE A 46 -11.43 6.87 -10.00
CA PHE A 46 -10.11 6.97 -9.41
C PHE A 46 -9.54 8.36 -9.69
N HIS A 47 -9.02 9.04 -8.67
CA HIS A 47 -8.40 10.36 -8.82
C HIS A 47 -6.96 10.34 -8.34
N LEU A 48 -6.06 10.76 -9.21
CA LEU A 48 -4.63 10.91 -8.95
C LEU A 48 -4.03 11.99 -9.87
N ASN A 49 -2.76 12.32 -9.66
CA ASN A 49 -2.16 13.41 -10.44
C ASN A 49 -1.89 13.02 -11.91
N THR A 50 -1.34 11.83 -12.15
CA THR A 50 -0.87 11.32 -13.45
C THR A 50 -0.93 9.79 -13.47
N LEU A 51 -0.64 9.18 -14.62
CA LEU A 51 -0.49 7.72 -14.77
C LEU A 51 0.95 7.30 -15.15
N THR A 52 1.95 8.16 -14.94
CA THR A 52 3.36 7.86 -15.17
C THR A 52 3.84 6.68 -14.31
N HIS A 53 4.97 6.06 -14.67
CA HIS A 53 5.47 4.83 -14.09
C HIS A 53 5.82 4.92 -12.59
N GLY A 54 4.80 4.92 -11.73
CA GLY A 54 4.88 4.86 -10.27
C GLY A 54 4.13 3.66 -9.69
N GLY A 55 4.37 3.40 -8.41
CA GLY A 55 3.70 2.28 -7.71
C GLY A 55 2.20 2.48 -7.50
N ALA A 56 1.77 3.71 -7.19
CA ALA A 56 0.36 4.05 -7.01
C ALA A 56 -0.38 4.07 -8.36
N GLU A 57 0.24 4.61 -9.38
CA GLU A 57 -0.26 4.69 -10.75
C GLU A 57 -0.50 3.29 -11.33
N ARG A 58 0.45 2.35 -11.14
CA ARG A 58 0.30 0.94 -11.53
C ARG A 58 -0.90 0.29 -10.85
N VAL A 59 -1.08 0.54 -9.56
CA VAL A 59 -2.21 -0.01 -8.79
C VAL A 59 -3.55 0.55 -9.29
N VAL A 60 -3.63 1.87 -9.52
CA VAL A 60 -4.85 2.50 -10.06
C VAL A 60 -5.18 1.94 -11.43
N THR A 61 -4.19 1.86 -12.34
CA THR A 61 -4.39 1.31 -13.68
C THR A 61 -4.92 -0.13 -13.62
N ASN A 62 -4.29 -0.99 -12.80
CA ASN A 62 -4.71 -2.38 -12.66
C ASN A 62 -6.14 -2.50 -12.09
N LEU A 63 -6.46 -1.71 -11.06
CA LEU A 63 -7.80 -1.70 -10.48
C LEU A 63 -8.84 -1.17 -11.46
N ALA A 64 -8.56 -0.05 -12.14
CA ALA A 64 -9.48 0.56 -13.11
C ALA A 64 -9.78 -0.44 -14.25
N ASN A 65 -8.76 -1.05 -14.82
CA ASN A 65 -8.91 -2.04 -15.89
C ASN A 65 -9.70 -3.27 -15.40
N ARG A 66 -9.44 -3.75 -14.18
CA ARG A 66 -10.15 -4.89 -13.62
C ARG A 66 -11.62 -4.58 -13.32
N PHE A 67 -11.92 -3.43 -12.71
CA PHE A 67 -13.32 -3.02 -12.48
C PHE A 67 -14.07 -2.86 -13.81
N ALA A 68 -13.45 -2.30 -14.84
CA ALA A 68 -14.06 -2.19 -16.16
C ALA A 68 -14.29 -3.58 -16.79
N ALA A 69 -13.38 -4.53 -16.60
CA ALA A 69 -13.55 -5.91 -17.05
C ALA A 69 -14.71 -6.63 -16.36
N GLU A 70 -14.99 -6.30 -15.10
CA GLU A 70 -16.13 -6.83 -14.32
C GLU A 70 -17.45 -6.07 -14.60
N GLY A 71 -17.46 -5.15 -15.57
CA GLY A 71 -18.65 -4.46 -16.06
C GLY A 71 -19.00 -3.16 -15.32
N TYR A 72 -18.14 -2.67 -14.42
CA TYR A 72 -18.34 -1.36 -13.78
C TYR A 72 -18.08 -0.21 -14.75
N GLN A 73 -18.78 0.91 -14.57
CA GLN A 73 -18.45 2.17 -15.25
C GLN A 73 -17.28 2.84 -14.53
N VAL A 74 -16.12 2.88 -15.16
CA VAL A 74 -14.88 3.34 -14.51
C VAL A 74 -14.37 4.62 -15.13
N PHE A 75 -14.05 5.59 -14.27
CA PHE A 75 -13.43 6.87 -14.62
C PHE A 75 -12.07 6.99 -13.96
N VAL A 76 -11.09 7.52 -14.70
CA VAL A 76 -9.78 7.88 -14.15
C VAL A 76 -9.56 9.37 -14.37
N ALA A 77 -9.66 10.16 -13.30
CA ALA A 77 -9.53 11.59 -13.30
C ALA A 77 -8.09 12.00 -12.97
N THR A 78 -7.34 12.53 -13.95
CA THR A 78 -5.93 12.95 -13.79
C THR A 78 -5.76 14.45 -14.05
N GLU A 79 -4.71 15.04 -13.44
CA GLU A 79 -4.41 16.46 -13.56
C GLU A 79 -3.50 16.81 -14.73
N TRP A 80 -2.68 15.88 -15.16
CA TRP A 80 -1.84 16.00 -16.36
C TRP A 80 -1.63 14.63 -17.00
N THR A 81 -1.16 14.68 -18.23
CA THR A 81 -0.80 13.52 -19.03
C THR A 81 0.68 13.58 -19.39
N ASP A 82 1.30 12.45 -19.58
CA ASP A 82 2.67 12.28 -20.06
C ASP A 82 2.68 11.33 -21.26
N GLU A 83 3.75 11.34 -22.06
CA GLU A 83 3.91 10.41 -23.18
C GLU A 83 4.15 8.97 -22.71
N ASP A 84 4.79 8.82 -21.54
CA ASP A 84 5.14 7.52 -20.96
C ASP A 84 4.27 7.22 -19.74
N GLU A 85 3.08 6.64 -19.98
CA GLU A 85 2.09 6.30 -18.97
C GLU A 85 1.62 4.85 -19.07
N PHE A 86 1.11 4.31 -17.95
CA PHE A 86 0.41 3.04 -17.95
C PHE A 86 -0.85 3.09 -18.83
N VAL A 87 -1.09 2.00 -19.58
CA VAL A 87 -2.20 1.88 -20.52
C VAL A 87 -3.49 1.50 -19.80
N LEU A 88 -4.52 2.31 -19.98
CA LEU A 88 -5.89 2.01 -19.54
C LEU A 88 -6.60 1.15 -20.60
N ASP A 89 -7.48 0.25 -20.12
CA ASP A 89 -8.42 -0.48 -20.97
C ASP A 89 -9.37 0.50 -21.66
N GLU A 90 -9.76 0.20 -22.89
CA GLU A 90 -10.65 1.06 -23.71
C GLU A 90 -12.01 1.36 -23.06
N ARG A 91 -12.45 0.51 -22.12
CA ARG A 91 -13.69 0.67 -21.33
C ARG A 91 -13.54 1.69 -20.19
N VAL A 92 -12.32 2.12 -19.87
CA VAL A 92 -12.05 3.09 -18.81
C VAL A 92 -12.06 4.51 -19.39
N HIS A 93 -12.90 5.36 -18.85
CA HIS A 93 -12.99 6.75 -19.27
C HIS A 93 -11.94 7.61 -18.56
N ARG A 94 -10.93 8.08 -19.30
CA ARG A 94 -9.95 9.03 -18.78
C ARG A 94 -10.45 10.46 -18.88
N ILE A 95 -10.46 11.19 -17.77
CA ILE A 95 -10.94 12.57 -17.69
C ILE A 95 -9.81 13.48 -17.20
N HIS A 96 -9.56 14.57 -17.90
CA HIS A 96 -8.60 15.60 -17.48
C HIS A 96 -9.28 16.58 -16.50
N VAL A 97 -8.78 16.63 -15.26
CA VAL A 97 -9.25 17.54 -14.20
C VAL A 97 -8.16 18.54 -13.75
N GLY A 98 -7.10 18.64 -14.54
CA GLY A 98 -5.97 19.55 -14.31
C GLY A 98 -6.27 20.98 -14.77
N LEU A 99 -5.21 21.80 -14.77
CA LEU A 99 -5.29 23.19 -15.26
C LEU A 99 -5.62 23.20 -16.76
N ARG A 100 -6.48 24.13 -17.16
CA ARG A 100 -6.83 24.39 -18.56
C ARG A 100 -5.97 25.51 -19.13
N GLU A 101 -5.97 25.65 -20.44
CA GLU A 101 -5.25 26.72 -21.13
C GLU A 101 -5.54 28.10 -20.50
N GLY A 102 -4.49 28.87 -20.26
CA GLY A 102 -4.56 30.19 -19.62
C GLY A 102 -4.51 30.19 -18.09
N ASP A 103 -4.67 29.04 -17.42
CA ASP A 103 -4.57 28.96 -15.96
C ASP A 103 -3.11 29.06 -15.47
N GLU A 104 -2.12 28.82 -16.33
CA GLU A 104 -0.69 28.91 -16.01
C GLU A 104 -0.29 30.34 -15.61
N LYS A 105 -0.98 31.34 -16.17
CA LYS A 105 -0.77 32.77 -15.89
C LYS A 105 -1.24 33.20 -14.49
N ARG A 106 -2.01 32.34 -13.81
CA ARG A 106 -2.56 32.63 -12.48
C ARG A 106 -1.54 32.34 -11.38
N ASN A 107 -1.71 33.00 -10.23
CA ASN A 107 -0.90 32.73 -9.04
C ASN A 107 -1.17 31.32 -8.48
N ARG A 108 -0.23 30.82 -7.68
CA ARG A 108 -0.29 29.47 -7.10
C ARG A 108 -1.60 29.14 -6.33
N PRO A 109 -2.14 30.03 -5.44
CA PRO A 109 -3.42 29.77 -4.77
C PRO A 109 -4.60 29.63 -5.75
N SER A 110 -4.68 30.51 -6.76
CA SER A 110 -5.73 30.44 -7.77
C SER A 110 -5.67 29.14 -8.58
N ARG A 111 -4.47 28.71 -9.00
CA ARG A 111 -4.28 27.42 -9.69
C ARG A 111 -4.71 26.23 -8.84
N TYR A 112 -4.43 26.28 -7.52
CA TYR A 112 -4.87 25.25 -6.60
C TYR A 112 -6.41 25.15 -6.52
N LEU A 113 -7.10 26.30 -6.40
CA LEU A 113 -8.56 26.36 -6.35
C LEU A 113 -9.20 25.92 -7.68
N ARG A 114 -8.56 26.23 -8.83
CA ARG A 114 -9.03 25.79 -10.15
C ARG A 114 -9.06 24.26 -10.27
N ARG A 115 -8.02 23.58 -9.80
CA ARG A 115 -7.99 22.10 -9.81
C ARG A 115 -9.12 21.50 -8.97
N ILE A 116 -9.43 22.10 -7.82
CA ILE A 116 -10.58 21.65 -7.01
C ILE A 116 -11.88 21.85 -7.79
N ARG A 117 -12.06 23.02 -8.41
CA ARG A 117 -13.24 23.32 -9.19
C ARG A 117 -13.44 22.39 -10.39
N TYR A 118 -12.37 22.07 -11.12
CA TYR A 118 -12.46 21.14 -12.26
C TYR A 118 -12.77 19.71 -11.81
N LEU A 119 -12.28 19.31 -10.64
CA LEU A 119 -12.67 18.05 -10.01
C LEU A 119 -14.16 18.08 -9.57
N GLU A 120 -14.66 19.21 -9.04
CA GLU A 120 -16.08 19.39 -8.72
C GLU A 120 -16.94 19.28 -9.98
N GLU A 121 -16.57 19.98 -11.08
CA GLU A 121 -17.25 19.91 -12.37
C GLU A 121 -17.34 18.47 -12.88
N PHE A 122 -16.24 17.71 -12.84
CA PHE A 122 -16.22 16.29 -13.16
C PHE A 122 -17.17 15.47 -12.29
N MET A 123 -17.12 15.67 -10.96
CA MET A 123 -17.98 14.93 -10.03
C MET A 123 -19.47 15.27 -10.22
N GLU A 124 -19.81 16.52 -10.54
CA GLU A 124 -21.18 16.96 -10.81
C GLU A 124 -21.71 16.41 -12.15
N GLU A 125 -20.88 16.36 -13.19
CA GLU A 125 -21.23 15.90 -14.54
C GLU A 125 -21.42 14.38 -14.60
N TYR A 126 -20.43 13.61 -14.14
CA TYR A 126 -20.44 12.16 -14.29
C TYR A 126 -21.13 11.44 -13.12
N ARG A 127 -21.28 12.08 -11.98
CA ARG A 127 -21.89 11.56 -10.75
C ARG A 127 -21.44 10.16 -10.37
N PRO A 128 -20.13 9.95 -10.11
CA PRO A 128 -19.67 8.67 -9.63
C PRO A 128 -20.33 8.31 -8.27
N ASP A 129 -20.57 7.02 -8.03
CA ASP A 129 -21.08 6.53 -6.76
C ASP A 129 -20.00 6.64 -5.66
N VAL A 130 -18.71 6.60 -6.04
CA VAL A 130 -17.56 6.79 -5.17
C VAL A 130 -16.36 7.33 -5.93
N VAL A 131 -15.57 8.20 -5.27
CA VAL A 131 -14.26 8.66 -5.75
C VAL A 131 -13.18 8.10 -4.85
N VAL A 132 -12.22 7.36 -5.42
CA VAL A 132 -11.04 6.84 -4.71
C VAL A 132 -9.84 7.72 -5.05
N ALA A 133 -9.34 8.46 -4.06
CA ALA A 133 -8.28 9.44 -4.26
C ALA A 133 -6.92 8.93 -3.78
N PHE A 134 -5.96 8.85 -4.71
CA PHE A 134 -4.60 8.40 -4.47
C PHE A 134 -3.63 9.58 -4.42
N ALA A 135 -2.62 9.49 -3.57
CA ALA A 135 -1.63 10.52 -3.30
C ALA A 135 -2.20 11.78 -2.60
N ARG A 136 -1.33 12.42 -1.82
CA ARG A 136 -1.67 13.49 -0.88
C ARG A 136 -2.45 14.67 -1.49
N LEU A 137 -2.01 15.16 -2.64
CA LEU A 137 -2.66 16.34 -3.24
C LEU A 137 -4.04 16.01 -3.81
N ALA A 138 -4.16 14.89 -4.50
CA ALA A 138 -5.42 14.40 -5.04
C ALA A 138 -6.44 14.10 -3.93
N LEU A 139 -5.99 13.46 -2.84
CA LEU A 139 -6.78 13.14 -1.66
C LEU A 139 -7.44 14.39 -1.05
N PHE A 140 -6.66 15.43 -0.75
CA PHE A 140 -7.23 16.64 -0.16
C PHE A 140 -8.15 17.40 -1.12
N ARG A 141 -7.86 17.41 -2.42
CA ARG A 141 -8.75 18.04 -3.42
C ARG A 141 -10.08 17.29 -3.52
N ALA A 142 -10.06 15.96 -3.52
CA ALA A 142 -11.28 15.16 -3.52
C ALA A 142 -12.14 15.41 -2.27
N LEU A 143 -11.53 15.47 -1.07
CA LEU A 143 -12.24 15.81 0.15
C LEU A 143 -12.78 17.25 0.17
N MET A 144 -12.13 18.19 -0.53
CA MET A 144 -12.64 19.55 -0.68
C MET A 144 -13.82 19.57 -1.68
N ALA A 145 -13.70 18.90 -2.84
CA ALA A 145 -14.76 18.80 -3.83
C ALA A 145 -16.01 18.07 -3.29
N LYS A 146 -15.83 17.07 -2.43
CA LYS A 146 -16.92 16.38 -1.72
C LYS A 146 -17.86 17.36 -1.01
N LYS A 147 -17.35 18.44 -0.41
CA LYS A 147 -18.20 19.39 0.33
C LYS A 147 -19.32 19.98 -0.51
N LYS A 148 -19.08 20.19 -1.80
CA LYS A 148 -20.05 20.73 -2.73
C LYS A 148 -20.89 19.65 -3.37
N THR A 149 -20.24 18.56 -3.81
CA THR A 149 -20.88 17.51 -4.60
C THR A 149 -21.63 16.48 -3.76
N GLY A 150 -21.21 16.29 -2.50
CA GLY A 150 -21.73 15.27 -1.60
C GLY A 150 -21.39 13.83 -2.02
N ILE A 151 -20.56 13.64 -3.04
CA ILE A 151 -20.16 12.31 -3.54
C ILE A 151 -19.18 11.66 -2.55
N PRO A 152 -19.34 10.38 -2.20
CA PRO A 152 -18.46 9.65 -1.31
C PRO A 152 -17.00 9.65 -1.78
N VAL A 153 -16.08 9.87 -0.84
CA VAL A 153 -14.63 9.87 -1.10
C VAL A 153 -13.93 8.86 -0.21
N VAL A 154 -13.24 7.92 -0.83
CA VAL A 154 -12.29 7.01 -0.19
C VAL A 154 -10.88 7.56 -0.36
N VAL A 155 -10.17 7.76 0.74
CA VAL A 155 -8.79 8.23 0.72
C VAL A 155 -7.83 7.06 0.73
N CYS A 156 -6.75 7.16 -0.05
CA CYS A 156 -5.77 6.09 -0.18
C CYS A 156 -4.36 6.63 0.08
N VAL A 157 -3.71 6.16 1.16
CA VAL A 157 -2.35 6.55 1.54
C VAL A 157 -1.38 5.43 1.18
N ARG A 158 -0.35 5.77 0.36
CA ARG A 158 0.53 4.79 -0.30
C ARG A 158 2.01 4.91 0.06
N ILE A 159 2.35 5.85 0.93
CA ILE A 159 3.73 6.13 1.35
C ILE A 159 3.74 6.42 2.86
N ASP A 160 4.92 6.45 3.47
CA ASP A 160 5.05 6.82 4.88
C ASP A 160 4.47 8.22 5.15
N PRO A 161 3.40 8.31 5.97
CA PRO A 161 2.76 9.60 6.26
C PRO A 161 3.68 10.60 6.95
N ARG A 162 4.63 10.12 7.77
CA ARG A 162 5.59 10.99 8.48
C ARG A 162 6.54 11.68 7.53
N SER A 163 6.84 11.08 6.38
CA SER A 163 7.67 11.69 5.34
C SER A 163 6.86 12.62 4.44
N GLU A 164 5.66 12.22 4.00
CA GLU A 164 4.87 12.94 3.00
C GLU A 164 4.04 14.10 3.57
N TYR A 165 3.51 13.95 4.78
CA TYR A 165 2.56 14.91 5.37
C TYR A 165 3.21 15.88 6.35
N ARG A 166 4.50 16.20 6.16
CA ARG A 166 5.24 17.14 7.01
C ARG A 166 4.72 18.58 6.88
N GLY A 167 4.87 19.35 7.95
CA GLY A 167 4.63 20.78 8.00
C GLY A 167 3.22 21.18 8.43
N ALA A 168 3.11 22.42 8.93
CA ALA A 168 1.89 22.96 9.53
C ALA A 168 0.66 22.91 8.58
N ARG A 169 0.87 23.21 7.29
CA ARG A 169 -0.21 23.17 6.30
C ARG A 169 -0.84 21.78 6.20
N ASN A 170 -0.03 20.73 6.10
CA ASN A 170 -0.52 19.35 6.01
C ASN A 170 -1.21 18.96 7.32
N PHE A 171 -0.66 19.32 8.47
CA PHE A 171 -1.29 19.10 9.76
C PHE A 171 -2.71 19.69 9.82
N PHE A 172 -2.88 20.96 9.42
CA PHE A 172 -4.21 21.59 9.36
C PHE A 172 -5.14 20.91 8.35
N GLN A 173 -4.62 20.50 7.19
CA GLN A 173 -5.44 19.79 6.19
C GLN A 173 -5.92 18.43 6.73
N ILE A 174 -5.05 17.67 7.40
CA ILE A 174 -5.41 16.40 8.05
C ILE A 174 -6.55 16.65 9.05
N LYS A 175 -6.34 17.54 10.02
CA LYS A 175 -7.32 17.86 11.07
C LYS A 175 -8.66 18.34 10.51
N LYS A 176 -8.64 19.04 9.40
CA LYS A 176 -9.85 19.65 8.81
C LYS A 176 -10.60 18.68 7.90
N TYR A 177 -9.89 17.87 7.10
CA TYR A 177 -10.50 17.16 5.97
C TYR A 177 -10.56 15.64 6.17
N MET A 178 -9.59 14.98 6.82
CA MET A 178 -9.58 13.52 6.92
C MET A 178 -10.85 12.95 7.59
N LYS A 179 -11.40 13.65 8.58
CA LYS A 179 -12.67 13.28 9.23
C LYS A 179 -13.89 13.31 8.30
N THR A 180 -13.77 13.89 7.09
CA THR A 180 -14.87 13.93 6.12
C THR A 180 -14.78 12.80 5.08
N ALA A 181 -13.76 11.95 5.15
CA ALA A 181 -13.65 10.78 4.30
C ALA A 181 -14.75 9.75 4.64
N ASP A 182 -15.30 9.10 3.62
CA ASP A 182 -16.29 8.03 3.78
C ASP A 182 -15.64 6.66 3.91
N GLY A 183 -14.39 6.55 3.49
CA GLY A 183 -13.55 5.39 3.64
C GLY A 183 -12.07 5.78 3.58
N ALA A 184 -11.22 4.89 4.09
CA ALA A 184 -9.77 5.07 4.08
C ALA A 184 -9.08 3.72 3.84
N VAL A 185 -8.19 3.67 2.87
CA VAL A 185 -7.39 2.48 2.55
C VAL A 185 -5.92 2.78 2.80
N PHE A 186 -5.31 1.96 3.62
CA PHE A 186 -3.89 2.00 3.96
C PHE A 186 -3.19 0.73 3.47
N GLN A 187 -1.87 0.75 3.46
CA GLN A 187 -1.05 -0.43 3.14
C GLN A 187 -0.45 -1.07 4.38
N THR A 188 -0.36 -0.31 5.46
CA THR A 188 0.29 -0.73 6.70
C THR A 188 -0.49 -0.26 7.91
N LYS A 189 -0.31 -0.97 9.03
CA LYS A 189 -0.90 -0.59 10.31
C LYS A 189 -0.36 0.76 10.82
N ASP A 190 0.93 1.02 10.62
CA ASP A 190 1.56 2.27 11.05
C ASP A 190 0.97 3.49 10.32
N ALA A 191 0.64 3.34 9.01
CA ALA A 191 -0.02 4.39 8.25
C ALA A 191 -1.47 4.60 8.72
N GLU A 192 -2.22 3.54 8.99
CA GLU A 192 -3.56 3.62 9.58
C GLU A 192 -3.52 4.34 10.94
N ASP A 193 -2.63 3.91 11.84
CA ASP A 193 -2.53 4.47 13.21
C ASP A 193 -2.14 5.96 13.20
N TYR A 194 -1.36 6.40 12.22
CA TYR A 194 -1.04 7.82 12.06
C TYR A 194 -2.29 8.70 11.87
N PHE A 195 -3.27 8.22 11.08
CA PHE A 195 -4.50 8.96 10.79
C PHE A 195 -5.69 8.58 11.67
N ARG A 196 -5.61 7.53 12.47
CA ARG A 196 -6.74 6.95 13.21
C ARG A 196 -7.57 7.97 13.98
N LYS A 197 -6.92 8.95 14.65
CA LYS A 197 -7.59 10.00 15.44
C LYS A 197 -8.29 11.06 14.58
N ASP A 198 -8.00 11.10 13.30
CA ASP A 198 -8.51 12.09 12.36
C ASP A 198 -9.55 11.50 11.40
N LEU A 199 -9.85 10.21 11.52
CA LEU A 199 -10.85 9.50 10.73
C LEU A 199 -12.12 9.26 11.55
N THR A 200 -13.28 9.37 10.89
CA THR A 200 -14.59 8.96 11.43
C THR A 200 -15.12 7.70 10.74
N CYS A 201 -14.60 7.38 9.57
CA CYS A 201 -14.93 6.15 8.85
C CYS A 201 -14.13 4.94 9.36
N SER A 202 -14.57 3.73 9.00
CA SER A 202 -13.83 2.48 9.26
C SER A 202 -12.75 2.30 8.20
N PRO A 203 -11.45 2.41 8.56
CA PRO A 203 -10.36 2.18 7.62
C PRO A 203 -10.16 0.69 7.35
N THR A 204 -9.42 0.39 6.29
CA THR A 204 -8.97 -0.97 5.97
C THR A 204 -7.53 -0.97 5.47
N ILE A 205 -6.86 -2.12 5.59
CA ILE A 205 -5.54 -2.35 5.01
C ILE A 205 -5.72 -3.26 3.80
N ILE A 206 -5.31 -2.78 2.62
CA ILE A 206 -5.32 -3.57 1.39
C ILE A 206 -3.92 -3.53 0.78
N LEU A 207 -3.32 -4.69 0.58
CA LEU A 207 -2.00 -4.85 0.00
C LEU A 207 -1.99 -4.43 -1.48
N ASN A 208 -0.79 -4.26 -2.04
CA ASN A 208 -0.64 -4.13 -3.48
C ASN A 208 -0.86 -5.49 -4.15
N PRO A 209 -1.47 -5.53 -5.34
CA PRO A 209 -1.55 -6.76 -6.10
C PRO A 209 -0.17 -7.18 -6.61
N ILE A 210 0.15 -8.45 -6.50
CA ILE A 210 1.33 -9.03 -7.14
C ILE A 210 1.05 -9.12 -8.64
N THR A 211 2.01 -8.66 -9.44
CA THR A 211 1.92 -8.80 -10.91
C THR A 211 1.86 -10.28 -11.29
N PRO A 212 0.91 -10.72 -12.14
CA PRO A 212 0.70 -12.15 -12.45
C PRO A 212 1.93 -12.92 -12.89
N LYS A 213 2.87 -12.26 -13.59
CA LYS A 213 4.11 -12.89 -14.06
C LYS A 213 5.03 -13.40 -12.93
N TYR A 214 4.83 -12.94 -11.68
CA TYR A 214 5.58 -13.40 -10.50
C TYR A 214 4.86 -14.50 -9.72
N LEU A 215 3.68 -14.92 -10.17
CA LEU A 215 2.87 -15.95 -9.51
C LEU A 215 3.01 -17.30 -10.19
N GLY A 216 2.91 -18.39 -9.42
CA GLY A 216 2.89 -19.74 -9.94
C GLY A 216 4.20 -20.20 -10.60
N LEU A 217 5.32 -19.55 -10.29
CA LEU A 217 6.61 -19.97 -10.82
C LEU A 217 7.03 -21.32 -10.20
N PRO A 218 7.71 -22.17 -10.99
CA PRO A 218 8.17 -23.47 -10.49
C PRO A 218 9.18 -23.27 -9.34
N PRO A 219 9.14 -24.13 -8.31
CA PRO A 219 10.08 -24.07 -7.22
C PRO A 219 11.51 -24.32 -7.73
N VAL A 220 12.43 -23.47 -7.28
CA VAL A 220 13.85 -23.59 -7.62
C VAL A 220 14.50 -24.60 -6.67
N LYS A 221 15.10 -25.66 -7.23
CA LYS A 221 15.76 -26.73 -6.45
C LYS A 221 17.12 -26.30 -5.93
N GLU A 222 17.92 -25.67 -6.80
CA GLU A 222 19.25 -25.18 -6.46
C GLU A 222 19.33 -23.70 -6.85
N ARG A 223 19.75 -22.87 -5.90
CA ARG A 223 19.93 -21.44 -6.08
C ARG A 223 21.39 -21.13 -6.39
N ASN A 224 21.64 -20.15 -7.23
CA ASN A 224 22.99 -19.66 -7.50
C ASN A 224 23.53 -18.84 -6.30
N LYS A 225 24.82 -18.51 -6.33
CA LYS A 225 25.48 -17.72 -5.27
C LYS A 225 25.37 -16.22 -5.54
N THR A 226 24.14 -15.75 -5.80
CA THR A 226 23.85 -14.33 -6.06
C THR A 226 22.87 -13.80 -5.04
N ILE A 227 23.20 -12.68 -4.43
CA ILE A 227 22.26 -11.86 -3.64
C ILE A 227 21.66 -10.84 -4.59
N VAL A 228 20.34 -10.62 -4.52
CA VAL A 228 19.66 -9.68 -5.42
C VAL A 228 18.91 -8.60 -4.62
N ASN A 229 18.87 -7.41 -5.21
CA ASN A 229 18.03 -6.28 -4.81
C ASN A 229 17.31 -5.74 -6.05
N ALA A 230 16.07 -5.32 -5.91
CA ALA A 230 15.34 -4.66 -6.99
C ALA A 230 14.62 -3.42 -6.47
N ALA A 231 15.17 -2.24 -6.77
CA ALA A 231 14.61 -0.95 -6.42
C ALA A 231 15.24 0.17 -7.25
N ARG A 232 14.52 1.25 -7.51
CA ARG A 232 15.12 2.46 -8.11
C ARG A 232 16.34 2.90 -7.28
N LEU A 233 17.38 3.37 -7.96
CA LEU A 233 18.54 3.95 -7.30
C LEU A 233 18.15 5.37 -6.83
N VAL A 234 17.76 5.49 -5.57
CA VAL A 234 17.34 6.73 -4.92
C VAL A 234 17.71 6.68 -3.44
N ALA A 235 18.05 7.82 -2.86
CA ALA A 235 18.69 7.91 -1.56
C ALA A 235 18.01 7.05 -0.46
N PHE A 236 16.69 7.08 -0.34
CA PHE A 236 15.99 6.35 0.73
C PHE A 236 15.92 4.83 0.55
N LYS A 237 16.22 4.31 -0.64
CA LYS A 237 16.37 2.85 -0.86
C LYS A 237 17.68 2.32 -0.29
N ASN A 238 18.60 3.20 -0.01
CA ASN A 238 19.85 2.98 0.73
C ASN A 238 20.66 1.76 0.27
N GLN A 239 20.84 1.64 -1.07
CA GLN A 239 21.69 0.57 -1.62
C GLN A 239 23.16 0.71 -1.18
N VAL A 240 23.58 1.91 -0.73
CA VAL A 240 24.90 2.13 -0.08
C VAL A 240 25.04 1.24 1.16
N LEU A 241 23.99 1.17 2.01
CA LEU A 241 23.96 0.26 3.18
C LEU A 241 24.08 -1.20 2.73
N LEU A 242 23.36 -1.57 1.65
CA LEU A 242 23.41 -2.94 1.12
C LEU A 242 24.82 -3.33 0.65
N VAL A 243 25.52 -2.44 -0.05
CA VAL A 243 26.90 -2.68 -0.50
C VAL A 243 27.84 -2.85 0.70
N ARG A 244 27.70 -2.02 1.74
CA ARG A 244 28.49 -2.16 2.97
C ARG A 244 28.19 -3.45 3.71
N ALA A 245 26.92 -3.85 3.79
CA ALA A 245 26.54 -5.14 4.37
C ALA A 245 27.09 -6.32 3.55
N PHE A 246 27.05 -6.19 2.21
CA PHE A 246 27.60 -7.20 1.32
C PHE A 246 29.11 -7.36 1.45
N SER A 247 29.88 -6.29 1.75
CA SER A 247 31.33 -6.42 1.98
C SER A 247 31.63 -7.40 3.12
N ILE A 248 30.84 -7.35 4.20
CA ILE A 248 30.97 -8.30 5.35
C ILE A 248 30.64 -9.72 4.93
N VAL A 249 29.62 -9.89 4.06
CA VAL A 249 29.27 -11.22 3.53
C VAL A 249 30.38 -11.74 2.62
N HIS A 250 30.90 -10.90 1.73
CA HIS A 250 31.94 -11.27 0.75
C HIS A 250 33.26 -11.67 1.40
N GLU A 251 33.65 -11.06 2.54
CA GLU A 251 34.81 -11.48 3.32
C GLU A 251 34.74 -12.95 3.75
N LYS A 252 33.53 -13.46 4.07
CA LYS A 252 33.32 -14.85 4.52
C LYS A 252 32.98 -15.78 3.37
N HIS A 253 32.30 -15.29 2.36
CA HIS A 253 31.80 -16.03 1.19
C HIS A 253 32.21 -15.32 -0.10
N PRO A 254 33.49 -15.35 -0.51
CA PRO A 254 34.01 -14.61 -1.67
C PRO A 254 33.48 -15.10 -3.03
N ASP A 255 32.75 -16.18 -3.02
CA ASP A 255 32.12 -16.78 -4.19
C ASP A 255 30.67 -16.31 -4.42
N TYR A 256 30.21 -15.30 -3.63
CA TYR A 256 28.91 -14.64 -3.83
C TYR A 256 29.06 -13.31 -4.55
N ASP A 257 28.07 -13.04 -5.42
CA ASP A 257 27.89 -11.75 -6.09
C ASP A 257 26.66 -11.02 -5.57
N LEU A 258 26.66 -9.68 -5.71
CA LEU A 258 25.49 -8.83 -5.46
C LEU A 258 25.03 -8.20 -6.78
N LYS A 259 23.76 -8.39 -7.14
CA LYS A 259 23.11 -7.74 -8.28
C LYS A 259 22.02 -6.77 -7.82
N ILE A 260 22.14 -5.52 -8.22
CA ILE A 260 21.21 -4.44 -7.91
C ILE A 260 20.48 -4.05 -9.19
N TYR A 261 19.18 -4.31 -9.26
CA TYR A 261 18.29 -3.97 -10.37
C TYR A 261 17.53 -2.68 -10.07
N GLY A 262 17.34 -1.87 -11.07
CA GLY A 262 16.50 -0.67 -11.02
C GLY A 262 17.11 0.51 -11.76
N PRO A 263 16.26 1.43 -12.24
CA PRO A 263 16.70 2.62 -12.95
C PRO A 263 17.37 3.62 -12.00
N ASP A 264 18.29 4.39 -12.56
CA ASP A 264 18.89 5.55 -11.91
C ASP A 264 17.85 6.70 -11.85
N SER A 265 17.71 7.31 -10.68
CA SER A 265 16.82 8.46 -10.47
C SER A 265 17.49 9.82 -10.79
N GLY A 266 18.79 9.84 -11.08
CA GLY A 266 19.54 11.06 -11.36
C GLY A 266 19.73 11.97 -10.13
N ASP A 267 19.59 11.45 -8.91
CA ASP A 267 19.73 12.19 -7.66
C ASP A 267 21.15 12.07 -7.03
N GLY A 268 22.10 11.49 -7.77
CA GLY A 268 23.46 11.23 -7.30
C GLY A 268 23.63 9.96 -6.46
N THR A 269 22.57 9.14 -6.33
CA THR A 269 22.62 7.89 -5.56
C THR A 269 23.48 6.84 -6.26
N ARG A 270 23.42 6.75 -7.60
CA ARG A 270 24.23 5.83 -8.38
C ARG A 270 25.73 6.06 -8.15
N GLU A 271 26.16 7.30 -8.17
CA GLU A 271 27.55 7.73 -7.95
C GLU A 271 28.03 7.32 -6.55
N LYS A 272 27.18 7.49 -5.52
CA LYS A 272 27.47 7.07 -4.14
C LYS A 272 27.60 5.56 -4.01
N ILE A 273 26.78 4.80 -4.70
CA ILE A 273 26.87 3.33 -4.73
C ILE A 273 28.19 2.92 -5.37
N LEU A 274 28.56 3.47 -6.54
CA LEU A 274 29.82 3.18 -7.21
C LEU A 274 31.04 3.55 -6.36
N GLN A 275 30.99 4.70 -5.68
CA GLN A 275 32.03 5.10 -4.75
C GLN A 275 32.16 4.10 -3.60
N THR A 276 31.04 3.64 -3.02
CA THR A 276 31.05 2.65 -1.92
C THR A 276 31.58 1.29 -2.39
N ILE A 277 31.27 0.87 -3.61
CA ILE A 277 31.83 -0.34 -4.23
C ILE A 277 33.36 -0.27 -4.28
N ALA A 278 33.89 0.88 -4.73
CA ALA A 278 35.34 1.10 -4.79
C ALA A 278 35.98 1.19 -3.39
N GLU A 279 35.35 1.88 -2.43
CA GLU A 279 35.81 1.96 -1.03
C GLU A 279 35.87 0.60 -0.36
N CYS A 280 34.96 -0.31 -0.71
CA CYS A 280 34.89 -1.67 -0.17
C CYS A 280 35.66 -2.71 -1.01
N HIS A 281 36.33 -2.32 -2.10
CA HIS A 281 37.06 -3.21 -3.02
C HIS A 281 36.19 -4.34 -3.60
N LEU A 282 34.94 -4.00 -4.00
CA LEU A 282 33.94 -4.94 -4.50
C LEU A 282 33.71 -4.84 -6.01
N GLU A 283 34.65 -4.21 -6.75
CA GLU A 283 34.62 -4.16 -8.21
C GLU A 283 34.67 -5.58 -8.80
N GLY A 284 33.76 -5.87 -9.69
CA GLY A 284 33.66 -7.19 -10.33
C GLY A 284 32.74 -8.19 -9.61
N VAL A 285 32.28 -7.91 -8.36
CA VAL A 285 31.35 -8.77 -7.62
C VAL A 285 30.05 -8.06 -7.24
N VAL A 286 30.00 -6.72 -7.33
CA VAL A 286 28.76 -5.93 -7.21
C VAL A 286 28.39 -5.35 -8.56
N HIS A 287 27.19 -5.65 -9.03
CA HIS A 287 26.73 -5.30 -10.38
C HIS A 287 25.48 -4.42 -10.33
N LEU A 288 25.54 -3.22 -10.92
CA LEU A 288 24.36 -2.38 -11.17
C LEU A 288 23.75 -2.79 -12.51
N MET A 289 22.64 -3.53 -12.46
CA MET A 289 22.03 -4.18 -13.63
C MET A 289 21.15 -3.24 -14.45
N GLY A 290 20.79 -2.06 -13.91
CA GLY A 290 19.80 -1.19 -14.52
C GLY A 290 18.39 -1.75 -14.45
N ASN A 291 17.51 -1.28 -15.33
CA ASN A 291 16.15 -1.79 -15.43
C ASN A 291 16.12 -3.15 -16.13
N SER A 292 15.27 -4.06 -15.68
CA SER A 292 15.03 -5.36 -16.32
C SER A 292 13.53 -5.62 -16.42
N ASP A 293 13.10 -6.08 -17.60
CA ASP A 293 11.71 -6.51 -17.84
C ASP A 293 11.50 -8.00 -17.56
N ALA A 294 12.57 -8.72 -17.21
CA ALA A 294 12.60 -10.17 -17.02
C ALA A 294 12.93 -10.59 -15.59
N LEU A 295 12.62 -9.77 -14.59
CA LEU A 295 12.92 -10.05 -13.18
C LEU A 295 12.31 -11.39 -12.71
N GLU A 296 11.18 -11.81 -13.26
CA GLU A 296 10.55 -13.11 -12.99
C GLU A 296 11.39 -14.32 -13.43
N LYS A 297 12.38 -14.11 -14.29
CA LYS A 297 13.32 -15.15 -14.73
C LYS A 297 14.66 -15.05 -13.98
N GLU A 298 15.08 -13.85 -13.65
CA GLU A 298 16.39 -13.56 -13.07
C GLU A 298 16.41 -13.72 -11.55
N LEU A 299 15.40 -13.19 -10.84
CA LEU A 299 15.37 -13.21 -9.38
C LEU A 299 15.17 -14.62 -8.79
N PRO A 300 14.32 -15.51 -9.31
CA PRO A 300 14.07 -16.81 -8.68
C PRO A 300 15.30 -17.68 -8.47
N GLN A 301 16.33 -17.52 -9.31
CA GLN A 301 17.55 -18.30 -9.23
C GLN A 301 18.51 -17.81 -8.14
N ALA A 302 18.30 -16.61 -7.59
CA ALA A 302 19.19 -16.04 -6.59
C ALA A 302 19.13 -16.78 -5.24
N ALA A 303 20.23 -16.71 -4.48
CA ALA A 303 20.29 -17.28 -3.13
C ALA A 303 19.27 -16.64 -2.18
N LEU A 304 19.19 -15.31 -2.23
CA LEU A 304 18.29 -14.53 -1.40
C LEU A 304 18.02 -13.13 -2.01
N PHE A 305 16.95 -12.50 -1.54
CA PHE A 305 16.62 -11.12 -1.81
C PHE A 305 16.93 -10.26 -0.57
N ALA A 306 17.70 -9.17 -0.75
CA ALA A 306 18.05 -8.23 0.31
C ALA A 306 17.47 -6.85 0.04
N TYR A 307 16.85 -6.25 1.06
CA TYR A 307 16.18 -4.95 0.97
C TYR A 307 16.64 -4.02 2.09
N SER A 308 17.12 -2.83 1.75
CA SER A 308 17.88 -1.94 2.64
C SER A 308 17.25 -0.58 2.91
N SER A 309 15.98 -0.37 2.53
CA SER A 309 15.33 0.94 2.57
C SER A 309 15.26 1.56 3.97
N ASP A 310 15.36 2.89 4.02
CA ASP A 310 15.22 3.69 5.24
C ASP A 310 13.75 3.94 5.61
N TYR A 311 12.86 4.01 4.64
CA TYR A 311 11.40 4.08 4.82
C TYR A 311 10.66 3.60 3.57
N GLU A 312 9.45 3.05 3.78
CA GLU A 312 8.59 2.52 2.71
C GLU A 312 7.12 2.66 3.06
N GLY A 313 6.27 2.76 2.01
CA GLY A 313 4.90 2.30 2.10
C GLY A 313 4.87 0.76 2.11
N LEU A 314 4.34 0.16 1.05
CA LEU A 314 4.46 -1.29 0.83
C LEU A 314 5.46 -1.55 -0.30
N PRO A 315 6.60 -2.21 -0.04
CA PRO A 315 7.63 -2.44 -1.06
C PRO A 315 7.23 -3.55 -2.03
N ASN A 316 6.83 -3.17 -3.26
CA ASN A 316 6.37 -4.13 -4.28
C ASN A 316 7.43 -5.18 -4.62
N SER A 317 8.70 -4.79 -4.76
CA SER A 317 9.76 -5.73 -5.12
C SER A 317 10.02 -6.78 -4.03
N LEU A 318 9.87 -6.42 -2.75
CA LEU A 318 9.92 -7.38 -1.66
C LEU A 318 8.70 -8.33 -1.70
N LEU A 319 7.51 -7.79 -1.92
CA LEU A 319 6.28 -8.56 -2.09
C LEU A 319 6.40 -9.57 -3.26
N GLU A 320 6.93 -9.12 -4.40
CA GLU A 320 7.17 -9.93 -5.59
C GLU A 320 8.25 -11.00 -5.34
N ALA A 321 9.36 -10.64 -4.68
CA ALA A 321 10.41 -11.60 -4.29
C ALA A 321 9.88 -12.70 -3.36
N MET A 322 9.07 -12.33 -2.37
CA MET A 322 8.41 -13.28 -1.48
C MET A 322 7.46 -14.21 -2.26
N ALA A 323 6.66 -13.69 -3.18
CA ALA A 323 5.75 -14.49 -3.99
C ALA A 323 6.47 -15.50 -4.88
N MET A 324 7.67 -15.18 -5.35
CA MET A 324 8.55 -16.08 -6.09
C MET A 324 9.26 -17.12 -5.18
N GLY A 325 9.02 -17.07 -3.87
CA GLY A 325 9.61 -18.01 -2.91
C GLY A 325 11.08 -17.74 -2.61
N LEU A 326 11.58 -16.51 -2.82
CA LEU A 326 12.94 -16.17 -2.39
C LEU A 326 13.01 -16.05 -0.86
N PRO A 327 14.08 -16.54 -0.24
CA PRO A 327 14.43 -16.14 1.11
C PRO A 327 14.71 -14.64 1.13
N CYS A 328 14.07 -13.91 2.05
CA CYS A 328 14.15 -12.45 2.08
C CYS A 328 14.75 -11.93 3.39
N VAL A 329 15.65 -10.96 3.30
CA VAL A 329 16.13 -10.13 4.40
C VAL A 329 15.77 -8.67 4.11
N SER A 330 15.16 -7.97 5.06
CA SER A 330 14.75 -6.58 4.87
C SER A 330 15.00 -5.76 6.13
N THR A 331 15.34 -4.49 5.95
CA THR A 331 15.24 -3.50 7.03
C THR A 331 13.79 -3.38 7.49
N ASP A 332 13.57 -3.31 8.81
CA ASP A 332 12.27 -3.04 9.42
C ASP A 332 11.98 -1.54 9.44
N CYS A 333 11.83 -0.97 8.26
CA CYS A 333 11.74 0.47 8.09
C CYS A 333 10.32 1.03 8.31
N PRO A 334 10.19 2.32 8.71
CA PRO A 334 8.92 3.05 8.65
C PRO A 334 8.38 3.14 7.20
N CYS A 335 7.06 3.16 6.92
CA CYS A 335 6.00 2.97 7.91
C CYS A 335 5.54 1.51 8.03
N GLY A 336 6.47 0.59 8.23
CA GLY A 336 6.14 -0.80 8.54
C GLY A 336 5.72 -1.65 7.34
N GLY A 337 6.05 -1.25 6.10
CA GLY A 337 5.80 -2.05 4.90
C GLY A 337 6.45 -3.42 4.97
N PRO A 338 7.76 -3.52 5.24
CA PRO A 338 8.40 -4.81 5.39
C PRO A 338 7.78 -5.68 6.49
N ARG A 339 7.47 -5.13 7.69
CA ARG A 339 6.84 -5.90 8.79
C ARG A 339 5.38 -6.25 8.53
N THR A 340 4.73 -5.60 7.56
CA THR A 340 3.40 -6.03 7.08
C THR A 340 3.49 -7.30 6.24
N LEU A 341 4.61 -7.51 5.54
CA LEU A 341 4.86 -8.67 4.67
C LEU A 341 5.63 -9.78 5.39
N ILE A 342 6.63 -9.42 6.19
CA ILE A 342 7.53 -10.36 6.87
C ILE A 342 7.16 -10.49 8.34
N GLN A 343 6.83 -11.70 8.74
CA GLN A 343 6.83 -12.14 10.12
C GLN A 343 8.22 -12.67 10.43
N ASN A 344 8.98 -11.88 11.23
CA ASN A 344 10.41 -12.10 11.45
C ASN A 344 10.71 -13.52 11.95
N GLY A 345 11.63 -14.20 11.25
CA GLY A 345 12.02 -15.58 11.56
C GLY A 345 11.02 -16.64 11.09
N GLU A 346 9.84 -16.30 10.54
CA GLU A 346 8.87 -17.27 10.04
C GLU A 346 8.82 -17.36 8.51
N ASN A 347 8.77 -16.21 7.82
CA ASN A 347 8.71 -16.11 6.35
C ASN A 347 9.75 -15.14 5.76
N GLY A 348 10.71 -14.70 6.57
CA GLY A 348 11.79 -13.80 6.21
C GLY A 348 12.51 -13.28 7.44
N ILE A 349 13.51 -12.43 7.25
CA ILE A 349 14.30 -11.82 8.32
C ILE A 349 14.12 -10.30 8.27
N LEU A 350 13.81 -9.68 9.41
CA LEU A 350 13.80 -8.25 9.62
C LEU A 350 14.99 -7.81 10.47
N VAL A 351 15.65 -6.72 10.04
CA VAL A 351 16.80 -6.16 10.73
C VAL A 351 16.60 -4.64 10.96
N PRO A 352 17.30 -4.02 11.92
CA PRO A 352 17.21 -2.58 12.13
C PRO A 352 17.60 -1.76 10.91
N VAL A 353 16.98 -0.57 10.74
CA VAL A 353 17.32 0.38 9.69
C VAL A 353 18.71 0.98 9.92
N GLY A 354 19.50 1.12 8.86
CA GLY A 354 20.82 1.76 8.91
C GLY A 354 21.92 0.90 9.52
N ASP A 355 21.64 -0.35 9.85
CA ASP A 355 22.57 -1.28 10.47
C ASP A 355 23.11 -2.29 9.42
N ALA A 356 24.32 -2.02 8.90
CA ALA A 356 24.96 -2.86 7.91
C ALA A 356 25.38 -4.23 8.47
N GLU A 357 25.79 -4.29 9.74
CA GLU A 357 26.19 -5.54 10.40
C GLU A 357 24.98 -6.45 10.61
N ALA A 358 23.85 -5.90 11.06
CA ALA A 358 22.62 -6.66 11.20
C ALA A 358 22.09 -7.15 9.84
N LEU A 359 22.18 -6.33 8.79
CA LEU A 359 21.77 -6.73 7.42
C LEU A 359 22.68 -7.85 6.90
N ALA A 360 24.00 -7.74 7.10
CA ALA A 360 24.96 -8.78 6.78
C ALA A 360 24.69 -10.07 7.57
N GLY A 361 24.44 -9.95 8.86
CA GLY A 361 24.09 -11.09 9.73
C GLY A 361 22.85 -11.84 9.25
N GLY A 362 21.81 -11.10 8.82
CA GLY A 362 20.60 -11.67 8.23
C GLY A 362 20.88 -12.43 6.93
N MET A 363 21.71 -11.87 6.04
CA MET A 363 22.13 -12.53 4.80
C MET A 363 22.96 -13.80 5.09
N LEU A 364 23.95 -13.72 5.99
CA LEU A 364 24.78 -14.85 6.40
C LEU A 364 23.96 -15.98 7.01
N ALA A 365 22.97 -15.68 7.85
CA ALA A 365 22.10 -16.67 8.45
C ALA A 365 21.33 -17.52 7.42
N LEU A 366 21.01 -16.94 6.25
CA LEU A 366 20.38 -17.65 5.15
C LEU A 366 21.39 -18.39 4.27
N ILE A 367 22.56 -17.82 4.02
CA ILE A 367 23.64 -18.42 3.22
C ILE A 367 24.19 -19.68 3.94
N GLU A 368 24.45 -19.58 5.23
CA GLU A 368 25.06 -20.62 6.04
C GLU A 368 24.06 -21.73 6.44
N ASN A 369 22.74 -21.48 6.23
CA ASN A 369 21.70 -22.48 6.50
C ASN A 369 20.70 -22.57 5.32
N PRO A 370 21.06 -23.29 4.24
CA PRO A 370 20.22 -23.42 3.04
C PRO A 370 18.85 -24.06 3.30
N GLU A 371 18.76 -25.00 4.25
CA GLU A 371 17.49 -25.64 4.62
C GLU A 371 16.51 -24.60 5.22
N ARG A 372 17.03 -23.79 6.15
CA ARG A 372 16.26 -22.70 6.75
C ARG A 372 15.88 -21.65 5.73
N ALA A 373 16.78 -21.27 4.84
CA ALA A 373 16.50 -20.35 3.74
C ALA A 373 15.35 -20.88 2.85
N ALA A 374 15.42 -22.15 2.46
CA ALA A 374 14.37 -22.79 1.66
C ALA A 374 13.03 -22.85 2.40
N GLU A 375 13.02 -23.11 3.71
CA GLU A 375 11.82 -23.09 4.54
C GLU A 375 11.18 -21.68 4.57
N LEU A 376 11.97 -20.63 4.84
CA LEU A 376 11.50 -19.26 4.87
C LEU A 376 10.95 -18.83 3.51
N GLY A 377 11.63 -19.17 2.40
CA GLY A 377 11.18 -18.90 1.05
C GLY A 377 9.84 -19.58 0.74
N ARG A 378 9.65 -20.85 1.10
CA ARG A 378 8.36 -21.55 0.93
C ARG A 378 7.22 -20.87 1.73
N LYS A 379 7.51 -20.41 2.96
CA LYS A 379 6.54 -19.69 3.78
C LYS A 379 6.27 -18.30 3.22
N ALA A 380 7.29 -17.62 2.68
CA ALA A 380 7.14 -16.32 2.01
C ALA A 380 6.21 -16.42 0.81
N ALA A 381 6.30 -17.46 0.01
CA ALA A 381 5.47 -17.66 -1.19
C ALA A 381 3.95 -17.68 -0.89
N LYS A 382 3.54 -18.00 0.34
CA LYS A 382 2.13 -17.96 0.74
C LYS A 382 1.51 -16.56 0.70
N ILE A 383 2.33 -15.51 0.59
CA ILE A 383 1.84 -14.15 0.37
C ILE A 383 0.96 -14.04 -0.88
N ALA A 384 1.17 -14.89 -1.87
CA ALA A 384 0.37 -14.98 -3.08
C ALA A 384 -1.11 -15.32 -2.79
N GLU A 385 -1.42 -16.01 -1.69
CA GLU A 385 -2.78 -16.38 -1.29
C GLU A 385 -3.63 -15.16 -0.89
N ILE A 386 -2.99 -14.09 -0.41
CA ILE A 386 -3.66 -12.87 0.05
C ILE A 386 -3.38 -11.64 -0.83
N ALA A 387 -2.30 -11.64 -1.61
CA ALA A 387 -1.89 -10.51 -2.43
C ALA A 387 -1.94 -10.81 -3.94
N SER A 388 -2.56 -11.91 -4.36
CA SER A 388 -2.87 -12.12 -5.78
C SER A 388 -3.79 -11.02 -6.31
N THR A 389 -3.75 -10.77 -7.61
CA THR A 389 -4.57 -9.74 -8.25
C THR A 389 -6.05 -9.91 -7.94
N ASP A 390 -6.56 -11.16 -7.96
CA ASP A 390 -7.96 -11.44 -7.67
C ASP A 390 -8.33 -11.16 -6.22
N ARG A 391 -7.50 -11.58 -5.26
CA ARG A 391 -7.75 -11.33 -3.83
C ARG A 391 -7.72 -9.85 -3.47
N VAL A 392 -6.77 -9.11 -4.04
CA VAL A 392 -6.70 -7.66 -3.84
C VAL A 392 -7.91 -6.97 -4.47
N PHE A 393 -8.31 -7.40 -5.67
CA PHE A 393 -9.51 -6.89 -6.32
C PHE A 393 -10.78 -7.16 -5.49
N GLU A 394 -11.00 -8.39 -5.03
CA GLU A 394 -12.11 -8.76 -4.15
C GLU A 394 -12.16 -7.87 -2.89
N ALA A 395 -11.00 -7.65 -2.24
CA ALA A 395 -10.92 -6.79 -1.06
C ALA A 395 -11.30 -5.32 -1.37
N TRP A 396 -10.88 -4.78 -2.52
CA TRP A 396 -11.28 -3.45 -2.96
C TRP A 396 -12.77 -3.38 -3.29
N GLN A 397 -13.30 -4.35 -4.04
CA GLN A 397 -14.70 -4.43 -4.41
C GLN A 397 -15.60 -4.47 -3.16
N ASP A 398 -15.33 -5.36 -2.23
CA ASP A 398 -16.06 -5.48 -0.98
C ASP A 398 -16.02 -4.20 -0.15
N TYR A 399 -14.86 -3.55 -0.09
CA TYR A 399 -14.70 -2.32 0.66
C TYR A 399 -15.48 -1.17 0.02
N LEU A 400 -15.37 -0.98 -1.29
CA LEU A 400 -16.08 0.10 -1.99
C LEU A 400 -17.60 -0.10 -1.93
N LEU A 401 -18.10 -1.33 -2.10
CA LEU A 401 -19.52 -1.65 -1.97
C LEU A 401 -20.05 -1.32 -0.56
N ARG A 402 -19.30 -1.63 0.49
CA ARG A 402 -19.65 -1.26 1.88
C ARG A 402 -19.70 0.24 2.09
N VAL A 403 -18.72 1.00 1.58
CA VAL A 403 -18.70 2.47 1.67
C VAL A 403 -19.92 3.07 0.97
N MET A 404 -20.23 2.61 -0.24
CA MET A 404 -21.41 3.08 -0.99
C MET A 404 -22.72 2.73 -0.29
N ALA A 405 -22.82 1.56 0.37
CA ALA A 405 -24.00 1.14 1.13
C ALA A 405 -24.19 1.99 2.41
N GLY A 406 -23.12 2.31 3.14
CA GLY A 406 -23.17 3.15 4.34
C GLY A 406 -23.73 4.55 4.05
N GLN A 407 -23.31 5.17 2.97
CA GLN A 407 -23.81 6.47 2.53
C GLN A 407 -25.29 6.50 2.14
N ARG A 408 -25.85 5.38 1.70
CA ARG A 408 -27.29 5.27 1.40
C ARG A 408 -28.15 5.37 2.65
N ASN A 409 -27.65 4.92 3.79
CA ASN A 409 -28.37 4.97 5.07
C ASN A 409 -28.34 6.37 5.74
N GLU A 410 -27.29 7.18 5.49
CA GLU A 410 -27.15 8.51 6.07
C GLU A 410 -27.93 9.63 5.32
N ARG A 411 -28.28 9.40 4.05
CA ARG A 411 -28.99 10.39 3.21
C ARG A 411 -30.54 10.32 3.30
N ARG A 412 -31.07 9.47 4.19
CA ARG A 412 -32.51 9.33 4.47
C ARG A 412 -32.86 9.85 5.86
#